data_533b758366030523d3464064946e4201
#
_entry.id   533b758366030523d3464064946e4201
#
_cell.length_a   1.000
_cell.length_b   1.000
_cell.length_c   1.000
_cell.angle_alpha   90.00
_cell.angle_beta   90.00
_cell.angle_gamma   90.00
#
_symmetry.space_group_name_H-M   'P 1'
#
loop_
_entity.id
_entity.type
_entity.pdbx_description
1 polymer ?
#
loop_
_entity_poly.entity_id
_entity_poly.type
_entity_poly.pdbx_seq_one_letter_code
_entity_poly.pdbx_strand_id
1 'polypeptide(L)'
;MRVKRINEDMNYADSILFVPAMLDMHFPLIRYAFYSKDYYPVVMDEEDGITETGLKYINHDMCYPLSQIVGQMVNALNSGKYDVNRVKLLMPAAGDACRGANYVGALRRAMQDAGYGCVPVLTLNVRGVEPESMMKFDFPMVWRAMFGMFYGDILMVLLHATRPYEKKKGAADRLWNKWIKIISRDMIAGKNLSLLVMHRNFRLMCRDFARIRRKGERKQVIGLVGELYVKYCHLGNWDVVDFIEKQGAEIHVNPLSYYALYYMDTHMIRKHNLEAKGARLLMKLFEMIQKDMIKALEKYDYFSLPPYWQFKKEAHGLVNYNVRNGDGWLIGAEAVGYIKHGVEKVFAAQPFGCMVNHCAGRGLYPSLTRKLGKGSIVSTDVDASASKLNYYNRLLMLIQVDSSMLCGNEDEVKERE
;
A
#
# COMPACT_ATOMS: atom_id res chain seq x y z
N MET A 1 18.38 -6.20 -21.69
CA MET A 1 19.15 -5.25 -20.87
C MET A 1 19.66 -5.99 -19.64
N ARG A 2 20.97 -5.95 -19.32
CA ARG A 2 21.49 -6.55 -18.08
C ARG A 2 21.43 -5.51 -16.97
N VAL A 3 20.62 -5.74 -15.97
CA VAL A 3 20.64 -4.97 -14.71
C VAL A 3 21.88 -5.43 -13.93
N LYS A 4 22.66 -4.48 -13.36
CA LYS A 4 23.87 -4.83 -12.61
C LYS A 4 23.53 -5.68 -11.38
N ARG A 5 24.43 -6.59 -11.00
CA ARG A 5 24.36 -7.33 -9.74
C ARG A 5 24.38 -6.36 -8.55
N ILE A 6 23.58 -6.64 -7.53
CA ILE A 6 23.59 -5.92 -6.25
C ILE A 6 24.76 -6.45 -5.40
N ASN A 7 25.48 -5.55 -4.75
CA ASN A 7 26.35 -5.89 -3.64
C ASN A 7 25.59 -5.70 -2.33
N GLU A 8 25.45 -6.75 -1.54
CA GLU A 8 24.76 -6.77 -0.26
C GLU A 8 25.70 -6.54 0.93
N ASP A 9 26.94 -6.16 0.70
CA ASP A 9 27.85 -5.75 1.76
C ASP A 9 27.54 -4.29 2.17
N MET A 10 27.16 -4.09 3.43
CA MET A 10 26.88 -2.77 3.99
C MET A 10 28.10 -1.83 3.89
N ASN A 11 29.31 -2.37 3.93
CA ASN A 11 30.53 -1.58 3.82
C ASN A 11 30.84 -1.13 2.39
N TYR A 12 30.19 -1.73 1.39
CA TYR A 12 30.34 -1.33 0.00
C TYR A 12 29.63 -0.01 -0.31
N ALA A 13 28.53 0.27 0.37
CA ALA A 13 27.76 1.48 0.15
C ALA A 13 28.27 2.64 1.01
N ASP A 14 28.21 3.85 0.46
CA ASP A 14 28.64 5.08 1.15
C ASP A 14 27.72 5.42 2.34
N SER A 15 26.44 5.02 2.30
CA SER A 15 25.44 5.34 3.31
C SER A 15 24.49 4.19 3.58
N ILE A 16 23.97 4.12 4.81
CA ILE A 16 22.86 3.25 5.22
C ILE A 16 21.57 4.04 5.05
N LEU A 17 20.68 3.56 4.19
CA LEU A 17 19.41 4.22 3.92
C LEU A 17 18.29 3.59 4.76
N PHE A 18 17.78 4.30 5.75
CA PHE A 18 16.61 3.89 6.51
C PHE A 18 15.34 4.11 5.70
N VAL A 19 14.63 3.03 5.44
CA VAL A 19 13.38 3.00 4.68
C VAL A 19 12.25 2.68 5.66
N PRO A 20 11.25 3.57 5.85
CA PRO A 20 10.17 3.30 6.80
C PRO A 20 9.34 2.09 6.36
N ALA A 21 8.88 1.28 7.32
CA ALA A 21 7.95 0.20 7.05
C ALA A 21 6.59 0.79 6.65
N MET A 22 6.18 0.60 5.39
CA MET A 22 4.93 1.14 4.85
C MET A 22 4.14 0.13 4.02
N LEU A 23 4.79 -0.88 3.47
CA LEU A 23 4.23 -1.79 2.47
C LEU A 23 4.70 -3.22 2.75
N ASP A 24 4.08 -3.88 3.72
CA ASP A 24 4.54 -5.17 4.27
C ASP A 24 4.76 -6.25 3.21
N MET A 25 3.83 -6.36 2.25
CA MET A 25 3.90 -7.37 1.21
C MET A 25 4.85 -7.01 0.06
N HIS A 26 5.24 -5.75 -0.08
CA HIS A 26 6.01 -5.24 -1.21
C HIS A 26 7.47 -4.96 -0.85
N PHE A 27 7.75 -4.43 0.34
CA PHE A 27 9.10 -4.05 0.74
C PHE A 27 10.11 -5.21 0.80
N PRO A 28 9.72 -6.46 1.08
CA PRO A 28 10.64 -7.59 0.91
C PRO A 28 11.30 -7.67 -0.48
N LEU A 29 10.65 -7.09 -1.50
CA LEU A 29 11.15 -7.02 -2.88
C LEU A 29 11.55 -5.61 -3.32
N ILE A 30 10.76 -4.59 -2.98
CA ILE A 30 11.04 -3.19 -3.41
C ILE A 30 12.37 -2.69 -2.84
N ARG A 31 12.79 -3.14 -1.65
CA ARG A 31 14.08 -2.75 -1.06
C ARG A 31 15.26 -2.95 -2.01
N TYR A 32 15.20 -3.95 -2.89
CA TYR A 32 16.27 -4.19 -3.86
C TYR A 32 16.39 -3.11 -4.94
N ALA A 33 15.42 -2.21 -5.06
CA ALA A 33 15.51 -1.03 -5.90
C ALA A 33 16.52 -0.01 -5.35
N PHE A 34 16.65 0.09 -4.03
CA PHE A 34 17.47 1.11 -3.38
C PHE A 34 18.96 0.74 -3.26
N TYR A 35 19.33 -0.53 -3.45
CA TYR A 35 20.74 -0.94 -3.43
C TYR A 35 21.53 -0.28 -4.56
N SER A 36 22.54 0.50 -4.19
CA SER A 36 23.48 1.15 -5.10
C SER A 36 24.85 1.29 -4.42
N LYS A 37 25.80 1.96 -5.10
CA LYS A 37 27.05 2.37 -4.45
C LYS A 37 26.80 3.40 -3.36
N ASP A 38 25.80 4.26 -3.54
CA ASP A 38 25.49 5.35 -2.61
C ASP A 38 24.67 4.86 -1.40
N TYR A 39 23.88 3.77 -1.52
CA TYR A 39 22.91 3.36 -0.54
C TYR A 39 22.87 1.85 -0.26
N TYR A 40 22.90 1.51 1.03
CA TYR A 40 22.50 0.20 1.55
C TYR A 40 21.14 0.36 2.26
N PRO A 41 20.03 -0.16 1.70
CA PRO A 41 18.71 0.02 2.29
C PRO A 41 18.48 -0.92 3.48
N VAL A 42 17.97 -0.34 4.56
CA VAL A 42 17.44 -1.06 5.72
C VAL A 42 15.97 -0.67 5.87
N VAL A 43 15.08 -1.63 5.61
CA VAL A 43 13.65 -1.44 5.92
C VAL A 43 13.50 -1.58 7.42
N MET A 44 12.90 -0.58 8.05
CA MET A 44 12.73 -0.54 9.51
C MET A 44 11.83 -1.69 9.96
N ASP A 45 12.22 -2.37 11.03
CA ASP A 45 11.49 -3.47 11.65
C ASP A 45 11.19 -3.22 13.15
N GLU A 46 11.48 -2.01 13.62
CA GLU A 46 11.11 -1.59 14.97
C GLU A 46 9.58 -1.46 15.07
N GLU A 47 9.00 -2.13 16.07
CA GLU A 47 7.55 -2.15 16.34
C GLU A 47 7.24 -1.66 17.75
N ASP A 48 8.05 -2.05 18.73
CA ASP A 48 7.80 -1.74 20.13
C ASP A 48 8.08 -0.26 20.47
N GLY A 49 7.09 0.38 21.11
CA GLY A 49 7.22 1.75 21.61
C GLY A 49 7.33 2.83 20.53
N ILE A 50 7.06 2.50 19.25
CA ILE A 50 7.18 3.47 18.14
C ILE A 50 6.16 4.60 18.25
N THR A 51 4.94 4.30 18.69
CA THR A 51 3.89 5.31 18.89
C THR A 51 4.30 6.30 19.97
N GLU A 52 4.73 5.79 21.12
CA GLU A 52 5.16 6.59 22.26
C GLU A 52 6.38 7.44 21.91
N THR A 53 7.35 6.86 21.22
CA THR A 53 8.54 7.60 20.75
C THR A 53 8.16 8.66 19.73
N GLY A 54 7.31 8.32 18.75
CA GLY A 54 6.86 9.28 17.74
C GLY A 54 6.16 10.48 18.34
N LEU A 55 5.29 10.26 19.33
CA LEU A 55 4.54 11.32 20.01
C LEU A 55 5.39 12.26 20.87
N LYS A 56 6.61 11.89 21.24
CA LYS A 56 7.55 12.81 21.90
C LYS A 56 8.01 13.92 20.97
N TYR A 57 8.05 13.67 19.66
CA TYR A 57 8.67 14.58 18.69
C TYR A 57 7.68 15.09 17.63
N ILE A 58 6.52 14.45 17.49
CA ILE A 58 5.47 14.83 16.54
C ILE A 58 4.17 15.10 17.31
N ASN A 59 3.55 16.24 17.02
CA ASN A 59 2.25 16.61 17.59
C ASN A 59 1.15 15.65 17.10
N HIS A 60 0.19 15.34 17.98
CA HIS A 60 -1.03 14.59 17.67
C HIS A 60 -1.84 15.15 16.50
N ASP A 61 -1.77 16.44 16.22
CA ASP A 61 -2.45 17.07 15.09
C ASP A 61 -1.86 16.66 13.73
N MET A 62 -0.68 16.06 13.73
CA MET A 62 -0.08 15.49 12.52
C MET A 62 -0.73 14.16 12.19
N CYS A 63 -0.55 13.76 10.93
CA CYS A 63 -1.08 12.50 10.43
C CYS A 63 -0.44 11.29 11.14
N TYR A 64 -1.24 10.33 11.58
CA TYR A 64 -0.81 9.13 12.32
C TYR A 64 0.39 8.38 11.68
N PRO A 65 0.44 8.16 10.34
CA PRO A 65 1.60 7.53 9.71
C PRO A 65 2.93 8.21 10.03
N LEU A 66 2.95 9.54 10.11
CA LEU A 66 4.19 10.27 10.41
C LEU A 66 4.71 9.98 11.80
N SER A 67 3.84 9.93 12.82
CA SER A 67 4.27 9.61 14.19
C SER A 67 4.87 8.22 14.27
N GLN A 68 4.30 7.24 13.57
CA GLN A 68 4.84 5.87 13.51
C GLN A 68 6.21 5.83 12.84
N ILE A 69 6.35 6.49 11.69
CA ILE A 69 7.62 6.56 10.95
C ILE A 69 8.71 7.25 11.77
N VAL A 70 8.38 8.36 12.42
CA VAL A 70 9.35 9.07 13.29
C VAL A 70 9.76 8.18 14.45
N GLY A 71 8.82 7.50 15.08
CA GLY A 71 9.10 6.56 16.17
C GLY A 71 10.04 5.44 15.74
N GLN A 72 9.78 4.81 14.58
CA GLN A 72 10.68 3.79 14.03
C GLN A 72 12.09 4.31 13.79
N MET A 73 12.21 5.47 13.15
CA MET A 73 13.52 6.05 12.81
C MET A 73 14.31 6.43 14.05
N VAL A 74 13.67 7.03 15.06
CA VAL A 74 14.33 7.39 16.32
C VAL A 74 14.73 6.15 17.10
N ASN A 75 13.86 5.13 17.20
CA ASN A 75 14.18 3.88 17.88
C ASN A 75 15.35 3.15 17.20
N ALA A 76 15.37 3.12 15.87
CA ALA A 76 16.48 2.54 15.12
C ALA A 76 17.81 3.28 15.36
N LEU A 77 17.79 4.61 15.38
CA LEU A 77 18.98 5.42 15.70
C LEU A 77 19.45 5.21 17.15
N ASN A 78 18.51 5.11 18.11
CA ASN A 78 18.80 4.85 19.51
C ASN A 78 19.31 3.43 19.79
N SER A 79 19.08 2.49 18.88
CA SER A 79 19.44 1.07 19.06
C SER A 79 20.94 0.81 19.16
N GLY A 80 21.77 1.73 18.70
CA GLY A 80 23.22 1.56 18.62
C GLY A 80 23.70 0.54 17.58
N LYS A 81 22.77 -0.02 16.79
CA LYS A 81 23.10 -1.03 15.74
C LYS A 81 23.80 -0.43 14.51
N TYR A 82 23.66 0.89 14.30
CA TYR A 82 24.09 1.57 13.08
C TYR A 82 25.01 2.75 13.39
N ASP A 83 26.02 2.97 12.56
CA ASP A 83 26.81 4.19 12.60
C ASP A 83 25.98 5.37 12.10
N VAL A 84 25.56 6.24 13.00
CA VAL A 84 24.72 7.41 12.74
C VAL A 84 25.32 8.33 11.67
N ASN A 85 26.66 8.43 11.59
CA ASN A 85 27.33 9.26 10.59
C ASN A 85 27.16 8.75 9.16
N ARG A 86 26.78 7.47 9.01
CA ARG A 86 26.51 6.84 7.71
C ARG A 86 25.02 6.72 7.39
N VAL A 87 24.14 7.08 8.33
CA VAL A 87 22.69 6.94 8.13
C VAL A 87 22.14 8.11 7.32
N LYS A 88 21.21 7.78 6.43
CA LYS A 88 20.29 8.72 5.76
C LYS A 88 18.87 8.21 5.89
N LEU A 89 17.91 9.09 6.09
CA LEU A 89 16.50 8.75 6.25
C LEU A 89 15.78 8.95 4.93
N LEU A 90 14.96 7.98 4.51
CA LEU A 90 14.10 8.11 3.33
C LEU A 90 12.69 8.50 3.77
N MET A 91 12.16 9.59 3.24
CA MET A 91 10.79 10.03 3.48
C MET A 91 10.05 10.26 2.17
N PRO A 92 8.96 9.53 1.89
CA PRO A 92 8.10 9.88 0.78
C PRO A 92 7.38 11.20 1.06
N ALA A 93 7.27 12.06 0.05
CA ALA A 93 6.59 13.34 0.11
C ALA A 93 5.50 13.45 -0.95
N ALA A 94 4.27 13.76 -0.56
CA ALA A 94 3.14 13.82 -1.47
C ALA A 94 3.24 14.99 -2.47
N GLY A 95 3.76 16.13 -2.06
CA GLY A 95 3.91 17.33 -2.91
C GLY A 95 2.59 17.96 -3.38
N ASP A 96 1.50 17.76 -2.63
CA ASP A 96 0.18 18.30 -2.91
C ASP A 96 -0.52 18.80 -1.62
N ALA A 97 -1.81 19.16 -1.68
CA ALA A 97 -2.57 19.66 -0.54
C ALA A 97 -2.95 18.53 0.46
N CYS A 98 -2.01 17.66 0.76
CA CYS A 98 -2.07 16.62 1.78
C CYS A 98 -1.06 16.95 2.89
N ARG A 99 -1.31 16.52 4.13
CA ARG A 99 -0.32 16.65 5.24
C ARG A 99 1.00 15.93 4.93
N GLY A 100 0.97 14.91 4.09
CA GLY A 100 2.16 14.24 3.55
C GLY A 100 3.15 15.15 2.82
N ALA A 101 2.71 16.32 2.36
CA ALA A 101 3.61 17.31 1.77
C ALA A 101 4.57 17.94 2.81
N ASN A 102 4.21 17.91 4.09
CA ASN A 102 5.05 18.45 5.19
C ASN A 102 5.80 17.36 5.96
N TYR A 103 5.73 16.10 5.58
CA TYR A 103 6.39 15.01 6.30
C TYR A 103 7.89 15.20 6.43
N VAL A 104 8.54 15.69 5.38
CA VAL A 104 9.99 15.92 5.37
C VAL A 104 10.40 17.00 6.38
N GLY A 105 9.70 18.14 6.37
CA GLY A 105 9.97 19.24 7.32
C GLY A 105 9.71 18.81 8.78
N ALA A 106 8.62 18.09 9.01
CA ALA A 106 8.28 17.58 10.34
C ALA A 106 9.29 16.52 10.82
N LEU A 107 9.72 15.60 9.93
CA LEU A 107 10.77 14.63 10.27
C LEU A 107 12.09 15.31 10.62
N ARG A 108 12.53 16.30 9.84
CA ARG A 108 13.76 17.06 10.16
C ARG A 108 13.69 17.72 11.52
N ARG A 109 12.56 18.34 11.83
CA ARG A 109 12.35 18.95 13.14
C ARG A 109 12.40 17.90 14.24
N ALA A 110 11.71 16.77 14.07
CA ALA A 110 11.76 15.67 15.03
C ALA A 110 13.18 15.13 15.23
N MET A 111 13.97 15.00 14.17
CA MET A 111 15.37 14.59 14.28
C MET A 111 16.23 15.61 15.02
N GLN A 112 16.03 16.91 14.81
CA GLN A 112 16.71 17.96 15.59
C GLN A 112 16.38 17.85 17.08
N ASP A 113 15.09 17.73 17.40
CA ASP A 113 14.60 17.63 18.78
C ASP A 113 15.05 16.32 19.47
N ALA A 114 15.27 15.26 18.70
CA ALA A 114 15.80 13.97 19.16
C ALA A 114 17.34 13.92 19.25
N GLY A 115 18.05 15.00 18.89
CA GLY A 115 19.52 15.05 18.90
C GLY A 115 20.21 14.50 17.66
N TYR A 116 19.45 14.18 16.60
CA TYR A 116 19.93 13.62 15.33
C TYR A 116 19.84 14.59 14.15
N GLY A 117 19.89 15.89 14.41
CA GLY A 117 19.78 16.92 13.37
C GLY A 117 20.86 16.87 12.27
N CYS A 118 21.95 16.15 12.50
CA CYS A 118 23.01 15.91 11.51
C CYS A 118 22.66 14.81 10.48
N VAL A 119 21.62 13.98 10.73
CA VAL A 119 21.24 12.88 9.84
C VAL A 119 20.44 13.41 8.66
N PRO A 120 20.92 13.24 7.40
CA PRO A 120 20.24 13.76 6.22
C PRO A 120 18.92 13.06 5.95
N VAL A 121 17.89 13.83 5.61
CA VAL A 121 16.57 13.32 5.14
C VAL A 121 16.51 13.44 3.63
N LEU A 122 16.41 12.30 2.96
CA LEU A 122 16.20 12.20 1.51
C LEU A 122 14.72 12.10 1.18
N THR A 123 14.31 12.75 0.10
CA THR A 123 12.91 12.71 -0.35
C THR A 123 12.70 11.80 -1.53
N LEU A 124 11.63 11.02 -1.47
CA LEU A 124 11.09 10.28 -2.61
C LEU A 124 9.90 11.07 -3.15
N ASN A 125 10.11 11.88 -4.19
CA ASN A 125 9.06 12.76 -4.67
C ASN A 125 9.21 12.98 -6.19
N VAL A 126 8.08 13.02 -6.88
CA VAL A 126 8.02 13.18 -8.35
C VAL A 126 7.68 14.63 -8.74
N ARG A 127 7.32 15.48 -7.77
CA ARG A 127 6.88 16.86 -8.04
C ARG A 127 7.95 17.93 -7.83
N GLY A 128 9.17 17.54 -7.45
CA GLY A 128 10.27 18.47 -7.23
C GLY A 128 10.12 19.32 -5.96
N VAL A 129 9.38 18.84 -4.96
CA VAL A 129 9.40 19.42 -3.62
C VAL A 129 10.77 19.15 -3.04
N GLU A 130 11.51 20.20 -2.66
CA GLU A 130 12.89 20.12 -2.17
C GLU A 130 13.86 19.36 -3.09
N PRO A 131 14.19 19.91 -4.27
CA PRO A 131 15.06 19.25 -5.24
C PRO A 131 16.44 18.85 -4.69
N GLU A 132 16.96 19.63 -3.72
CA GLU A 132 18.28 19.43 -3.11
C GLU A 132 18.34 18.18 -2.24
N SER A 133 17.20 17.77 -1.68
CA SER A 133 17.08 16.58 -0.81
C SER A 133 16.57 15.36 -1.60
N MET A 134 16.32 15.50 -2.89
CA MET A 134 15.74 14.43 -3.70
C MET A 134 16.72 13.29 -3.89
N MET A 135 16.27 12.06 -3.59
CA MET A 135 17.05 10.86 -3.86
C MET A 135 17.32 10.74 -5.36
N LYS A 136 18.56 10.46 -5.72
CA LYS A 136 18.91 10.24 -7.13
C LYS A 136 18.45 8.84 -7.56
N PHE A 137 17.64 8.80 -8.61
CA PHE A 137 17.17 7.56 -9.22
C PHE A 137 17.92 7.28 -10.52
N ASP A 138 18.38 6.06 -10.68
CA ASP A 138 18.84 5.55 -11.96
C ASP A 138 17.78 4.60 -12.57
N PHE A 139 17.95 4.28 -13.84
CA PHE A 139 17.04 3.39 -14.54
C PHE A 139 16.97 1.98 -13.90
N PRO A 140 18.08 1.35 -13.49
CA PRO A 140 18.06 0.08 -12.76
C PRO A 140 17.23 0.10 -11.48
N MET A 141 17.24 1.20 -10.71
CA MET A 141 16.43 1.35 -9.50
C MET A 141 14.94 1.37 -9.85
N VAL A 142 14.54 2.21 -10.80
CA VAL A 142 13.14 2.29 -11.26
C VAL A 142 12.66 0.95 -11.81
N TRP A 143 13.50 0.25 -12.57
CA TRP A 143 13.19 -1.06 -13.13
C TRP A 143 12.96 -2.11 -12.04
N ARG A 144 13.85 -2.19 -11.05
CA ARG A 144 13.68 -3.09 -9.90
C ARG A 144 12.47 -2.75 -9.04
N ALA A 145 12.21 -1.45 -8.81
CA ALA A 145 11.02 -1.00 -8.08
C ALA A 145 9.73 -1.46 -8.75
N MET A 146 9.64 -1.32 -10.08
CA MET A 146 8.50 -1.82 -10.86
C MET A 146 8.33 -3.34 -10.70
N PHE A 147 9.40 -4.11 -10.82
CA PHE A 147 9.35 -5.56 -10.63
C PHE A 147 8.94 -5.93 -9.21
N GLY A 148 9.53 -5.26 -8.19
CA GLY A 148 9.19 -5.48 -6.78
C GLY A 148 7.72 -5.18 -6.49
N MET A 149 7.18 -4.10 -7.06
CA MET A 149 5.78 -3.71 -6.89
C MET A 149 4.83 -4.77 -7.48
N PHE A 150 4.98 -5.15 -8.75
CA PHE A 150 4.06 -6.11 -9.37
C PHE A 150 4.18 -7.53 -8.81
N TYR A 151 5.38 -7.96 -8.42
CA TYR A 151 5.53 -9.23 -7.72
C TYR A 151 4.94 -9.18 -6.29
N GLY A 152 5.08 -8.05 -5.59
CA GLY A 152 4.40 -7.82 -4.32
C GLY A 152 2.89 -7.87 -4.46
N ASP A 153 2.34 -7.20 -5.47
CA ASP A 153 0.91 -7.18 -5.78
C ASP A 153 0.33 -8.59 -5.93
N ILE A 154 0.88 -9.39 -6.85
CA ILE A 154 0.34 -10.73 -7.10
C ILE A 154 0.52 -11.66 -5.90
N LEU A 155 1.66 -11.58 -5.21
CA LEU A 155 1.92 -12.41 -4.03
C LEU A 155 1.01 -12.03 -2.86
N MET A 156 0.67 -10.76 -2.69
CA MET A 156 -0.30 -10.27 -1.71
C MET A 156 -1.69 -10.84 -1.97
N VAL A 157 -2.19 -10.69 -3.20
CA VAL A 157 -3.51 -11.21 -3.58
C VAL A 157 -3.58 -12.73 -3.39
N LEU A 158 -2.57 -13.46 -3.86
CA LEU A 158 -2.52 -14.91 -3.75
C LEU A 158 -2.45 -15.40 -2.29
N LEU A 159 -1.69 -14.72 -1.44
CA LEU A 159 -1.57 -15.06 -0.03
C LEU A 159 -2.90 -14.87 0.68
N HIS A 160 -3.50 -13.68 0.59
CA HIS A 160 -4.75 -13.35 1.27
C HIS A 160 -5.93 -14.21 0.79
N ALA A 161 -5.99 -14.55 -0.50
CA ALA A 161 -7.03 -15.41 -1.08
C ALA A 161 -6.78 -16.92 -0.84
N THR A 162 -5.63 -17.32 -0.28
CA THR A 162 -5.33 -18.75 -0.08
C THR A 162 -5.24 -19.11 1.40
N ARG A 163 -4.63 -18.25 2.23
CA ARG A 163 -4.36 -18.50 3.66
C ARG A 163 -5.62 -18.84 4.46
N PRO A 164 -6.79 -18.17 4.28
CA PRO A 164 -8.01 -18.50 5.01
C PRO A 164 -8.55 -19.91 4.75
N TYR A 165 -8.19 -20.52 3.62
CA TYR A 165 -8.71 -21.82 3.17
C TYR A 165 -7.73 -22.98 3.32
N GLU A 166 -6.46 -22.74 3.65
CA GLU A 166 -5.44 -23.78 3.67
C GLU A 166 -5.77 -24.91 4.63
N LYS A 167 -5.65 -26.18 4.17
CA LYS A 167 -5.85 -27.36 5.01
C LYS A 167 -4.70 -27.54 6.00
N LYS A 168 -3.47 -27.26 5.55
CA LYS A 168 -2.25 -27.34 6.39
C LYS A 168 -1.82 -25.91 6.71
N LYS A 169 -2.02 -25.50 7.97
CA LYS A 169 -1.69 -24.16 8.45
C LYS A 169 -0.25 -23.74 8.09
N GLY A 170 -0.10 -22.51 7.57
CA GLY A 170 1.17 -21.93 7.14
C GLY A 170 1.68 -22.45 5.78
N ALA A 171 0.87 -23.18 5.00
CA ALA A 171 1.28 -23.63 3.66
C ALA A 171 1.38 -22.46 2.68
N ALA A 172 0.46 -21.50 2.77
CA ALA A 172 0.46 -20.30 1.94
C ALA A 172 1.67 -19.40 2.28
N ASP A 173 1.95 -19.19 3.57
CA ASP A 173 3.09 -18.36 4.01
C ASP A 173 4.44 -18.99 3.60
N ARG A 174 4.59 -20.31 3.71
CA ARG A 174 5.79 -20.99 3.23
C ARG A 174 5.98 -20.84 1.72
N LEU A 175 4.89 -20.89 0.94
CA LEU A 175 4.97 -20.73 -0.50
C LEU A 175 5.27 -19.27 -0.87
N TRP A 176 4.66 -18.30 -0.18
CA TRP A 176 4.97 -16.88 -0.30
C TRP A 176 6.45 -16.61 -0.03
N ASN A 177 6.99 -17.10 1.09
CA ASN A 177 8.40 -16.99 1.44
C ASN A 177 9.33 -17.63 0.40
N LYS A 178 8.92 -18.77 -0.18
CA LYS A 178 9.67 -19.41 -1.26
C LYS A 178 9.78 -18.50 -2.49
N TRP A 179 8.66 -17.89 -2.91
CA TRP A 179 8.65 -16.98 -4.06
C TRP A 179 9.42 -15.69 -3.79
N ILE A 180 9.30 -15.12 -2.59
CA ILE A 180 10.12 -13.97 -2.17
C ILE A 180 11.61 -14.31 -2.33
N LYS A 181 12.07 -15.47 -1.83
CA LYS A 181 13.47 -15.89 -1.95
C LYS A 181 13.92 -16.06 -3.41
N ILE A 182 13.06 -16.61 -4.27
CA ILE A 182 13.37 -16.77 -5.70
C ILE A 182 13.56 -15.41 -6.37
N ILE A 183 12.59 -14.51 -6.19
CA ILE A 183 12.62 -13.18 -6.82
C ILE A 183 13.76 -12.33 -6.25
N SER A 184 13.97 -12.35 -4.93
CA SER A 184 15.10 -11.66 -4.29
C SER A 184 16.44 -12.09 -4.88
N ARG A 185 16.67 -13.39 -5.03
CA ARG A 185 17.90 -13.91 -5.65
C ARG A 185 18.07 -13.43 -7.09
N ASP A 186 17.00 -13.39 -7.87
CA ASP A 186 17.04 -12.89 -9.24
C ASP A 186 17.33 -11.38 -9.28
N MET A 187 16.73 -10.60 -8.38
CA MET A 187 17.01 -9.16 -8.24
C MET A 187 18.45 -8.87 -7.84
N ILE A 188 19.00 -9.61 -6.86
CA ILE A 188 20.38 -9.50 -6.42
C ILE A 188 21.33 -9.82 -7.59
N ALA A 189 21.07 -10.89 -8.31
CA ALA A 189 21.89 -11.31 -9.43
C ALA A 189 21.76 -10.42 -10.67
N GLY A 190 20.75 -9.52 -10.71
CA GLY A 190 20.41 -8.73 -11.90
C GLY A 190 19.94 -9.59 -13.07
N LYS A 191 19.38 -10.77 -12.79
CA LYS A 191 18.95 -11.77 -13.77
C LYS A 191 17.42 -11.91 -13.76
N ASN A 192 16.87 -12.48 -14.84
CA ASN A 192 15.44 -12.78 -14.95
C ASN A 192 14.51 -11.56 -14.77
N LEU A 193 15.02 -10.35 -14.89
CA LEU A 193 14.27 -9.09 -14.81
C LEU A 193 13.81 -8.65 -16.21
N SER A 194 13.02 -9.51 -16.86
CA SER A 194 12.39 -9.22 -18.15
C SER A 194 10.88 -9.45 -18.08
N LEU A 195 10.12 -8.73 -18.91
CA LEU A 195 8.66 -8.84 -18.95
C LEU A 195 8.18 -10.26 -19.30
N LEU A 196 8.90 -10.98 -20.16
CA LEU A 196 8.59 -12.37 -20.50
C LEU A 196 8.73 -13.30 -19.30
N VAL A 197 9.78 -13.11 -18.50
CA VAL A 197 9.98 -13.87 -17.26
C VAL A 197 8.92 -13.51 -16.24
N MET A 198 8.56 -12.22 -16.09
CA MET A 198 7.50 -11.76 -15.20
C MET A 198 6.17 -12.40 -15.56
N HIS A 199 5.78 -12.37 -16.84
CA HIS A 199 4.59 -13.02 -17.36
C HIS A 199 4.53 -14.53 -17.02
N ARG A 200 5.64 -15.24 -17.25
CA ARG A 200 5.74 -16.66 -16.86
C ARG A 200 5.59 -16.85 -15.35
N ASN A 201 6.25 -16.01 -14.56
CA ASN A 201 6.25 -16.12 -13.10
C ASN A 201 4.85 -15.85 -12.52
N PHE A 202 4.07 -14.90 -13.04
CA PHE A 202 2.69 -14.67 -12.62
C PHE A 202 1.85 -15.95 -12.74
N ARG A 203 1.94 -16.64 -13.88
CA ARG A 203 1.23 -17.91 -14.10
C ARG A 203 1.73 -19.04 -13.18
N LEU A 204 3.03 -19.09 -12.94
CA LEU A 204 3.61 -20.10 -12.04
C LEU A 204 3.18 -19.87 -10.60
N MET A 205 3.19 -18.61 -10.12
CA MET A 205 2.72 -18.24 -8.80
C MET A 205 1.26 -18.63 -8.61
N CYS A 206 0.37 -18.21 -9.52
CA CYS A 206 -1.05 -18.57 -9.44
C CYS A 206 -1.27 -20.08 -9.42
N ARG A 207 -0.56 -20.83 -10.30
CA ARG A 207 -0.62 -22.29 -10.34
C ARG A 207 -0.16 -22.92 -9.01
N ASP A 208 0.95 -22.44 -8.46
CA ASP A 208 1.54 -23.01 -7.26
C ASP A 208 0.63 -22.77 -6.04
N PHE A 209 0.04 -21.57 -5.91
CA PHE A 209 -0.94 -21.27 -4.86
C PHE A 209 -2.26 -22.04 -5.06
N ALA A 210 -2.73 -22.20 -6.28
CA ALA A 210 -3.94 -23.00 -6.58
C ALA A 210 -3.78 -24.50 -6.23
N ARG A 211 -2.54 -25.02 -6.16
CA ARG A 211 -2.24 -26.39 -5.73
C ARG A 211 -2.27 -26.61 -4.21
N ILE A 212 -2.33 -25.55 -3.42
CA ILE A 212 -2.49 -25.68 -1.97
C ILE A 212 -3.86 -26.28 -1.70
N ARG A 213 -3.87 -27.39 -0.93
CA ARG A 213 -5.13 -28.05 -0.55
C ARG A 213 -5.96 -27.11 0.31
N ARG A 214 -7.16 -26.83 -0.13
CA ARG A 214 -8.13 -25.97 0.55
C ARG A 214 -9.16 -26.79 1.32
N LYS A 215 -9.77 -26.21 2.35
CA LYS A 215 -10.87 -26.76 3.14
C LYS A 215 -11.98 -25.73 3.33
N GLY A 216 -13.20 -26.24 3.54
CA GLY A 216 -14.37 -25.40 3.81
C GLY A 216 -15.00 -24.77 2.56
N GLU A 217 -16.10 -24.08 2.79
CA GLU A 217 -16.85 -23.36 1.80
C GLU A 217 -16.23 -21.98 1.50
N ARG A 218 -16.74 -21.31 0.48
CA ARG A 218 -16.31 -19.96 0.14
C ARG A 218 -16.66 -19.01 1.28
N LYS A 219 -15.64 -18.31 1.77
CA LYS A 219 -15.78 -17.35 2.86
C LYS A 219 -16.30 -16.02 2.33
N GLN A 220 -16.85 -15.23 3.24
CA GLN A 220 -17.16 -13.84 2.96
C GLN A 220 -15.86 -13.08 2.67
N VAL A 221 -15.86 -12.29 1.61
CA VAL A 221 -14.73 -11.42 1.24
C VAL A 221 -14.99 -10.01 1.76
N ILE A 222 -14.00 -9.45 2.45
CA ILE A 222 -13.98 -8.06 2.92
C ILE A 222 -12.98 -7.28 2.05
N GLY A 223 -13.43 -6.23 1.39
CA GLY A 223 -12.54 -5.31 0.69
C GLY A 223 -11.92 -4.31 1.64
N LEU A 224 -10.59 -4.16 1.64
CA LEU A 224 -9.90 -3.12 2.41
C LEU A 224 -9.59 -1.93 1.52
N VAL A 225 -10.05 -0.74 1.93
CA VAL A 225 -9.75 0.54 1.31
C VAL A 225 -9.23 1.53 2.36
N GLY A 226 -8.67 2.63 1.94
CA GLY A 226 -8.22 3.67 2.85
C GLY A 226 -6.89 4.30 2.45
N GLU A 227 -6.25 4.96 3.40
CA GLU A 227 -4.97 5.64 3.21
C GLU A 227 -3.84 4.60 3.03
N LEU A 228 -2.86 4.93 2.19
CA LEU A 228 -1.81 4.03 1.72
C LEU A 228 -1.07 3.32 2.86
N TYR A 229 -0.56 4.05 3.86
CA TYR A 229 0.15 3.46 5.00
C TYR A 229 -0.76 2.51 5.80
N VAL A 230 -1.95 3.00 6.15
CA VAL A 230 -2.91 2.22 6.95
C VAL A 230 -3.47 1.03 6.16
N LYS A 231 -3.55 1.12 4.85
CA LYS A 231 -4.01 0.00 4.00
C LYS A 231 -2.99 -1.13 3.88
N TYR A 232 -1.69 -0.81 3.75
CA TYR A 232 -0.67 -1.80 3.41
C TYR A 232 0.30 -2.15 4.53
N CYS A 233 0.26 -1.45 5.68
CA CYS A 233 1.18 -1.68 6.80
C CYS A 233 0.42 -2.14 8.04
N HIS A 234 0.80 -3.30 8.59
CA HIS A 234 0.17 -3.87 9.79
C HIS A 234 0.32 -2.96 11.02
N LEU A 235 1.41 -2.21 11.13
CA LEU A 235 1.61 -1.21 12.18
C LEU A 235 0.58 -0.08 12.09
N GLY A 236 0.20 0.30 10.86
CA GLY A 236 -0.76 1.35 10.58
C GLY A 236 -2.20 0.92 10.78
N ASN A 237 -2.53 -0.36 10.63
CA ASN A 237 -3.91 -0.87 10.70
C ASN A 237 -4.15 -1.88 11.82
N TRP A 238 -3.16 -2.04 12.72
CA TRP A 238 -3.26 -2.93 13.87
C TRP A 238 -3.58 -4.38 13.51
N ASP A 239 -2.89 -4.94 12.50
CA ASP A 239 -3.06 -6.33 12.06
C ASP A 239 -4.48 -6.66 11.54
N VAL A 240 -5.13 -5.72 10.86
CA VAL A 240 -6.49 -5.89 10.34
C VAL A 240 -6.66 -7.14 9.48
N VAL A 241 -5.65 -7.49 8.69
CA VAL A 241 -5.65 -8.68 7.84
C VAL A 241 -5.77 -9.95 8.68
N ASP A 242 -4.89 -10.09 9.66
CA ASP A 242 -4.87 -11.22 10.58
C ASP A 242 -6.16 -11.31 11.39
N PHE A 243 -6.69 -10.17 11.81
CA PHE A 243 -7.95 -10.13 12.55
C PHE A 243 -9.11 -10.65 11.70
N ILE A 244 -9.27 -10.17 10.47
CA ILE A 244 -10.35 -10.60 9.55
C ILE A 244 -10.25 -12.12 9.29
N GLU A 245 -9.05 -12.64 9.02
CA GLU A 245 -8.85 -14.05 8.78
C GLU A 245 -9.17 -14.92 10.02
N LYS A 246 -8.82 -14.45 11.23
CA LYS A 246 -9.19 -15.11 12.50
C LYS A 246 -10.71 -15.14 12.72
N GLN A 247 -11.44 -14.16 12.21
CA GLN A 247 -12.93 -14.17 12.23
C GLN A 247 -13.54 -15.06 11.14
N GLY A 248 -12.72 -15.75 10.36
CA GLY A 248 -13.19 -16.69 9.36
C GLY A 248 -13.60 -16.08 8.02
N ALA A 249 -13.25 -14.82 7.76
CA ALA A 249 -13.47 -14.15 6.49
C ALA A 249 -12.19 -14.13 5.63
N GLU A 250 -12.34 -13.83 4.34
CA GLU A 250 -11.25 -13.53 3.42
C GLU A 250 -11.11 -12.01 3.30
N ILE A 251 -9.89 -11.52 3.18
CA ILE A 251 -9.63 -10.11 2.91
C ILE A 251 -9.06 -9.92 1.51
N HIS A 252 -9.51 -8.89 0.82
CA HIS A 252 -8.90 -8.44 -0.42
C HIS A 252 -8.39 -7.01 -0.26
N VAL A 253 -7.10 -6.83 -0.52
CA VAL A 253 -6.44 -5.53 -0.56
C VAL A 253 -6.11 -5.23 -2.01
N ASN A 254 -6.58 -4.08 -2.52
CA ASN A 254 -6.32 -3.71 -3.91
C ASN A 254 -4.82 -3.55 -4.18
N PRO A 255 -4.30 -4.10 -5.28
CA PRO A 255 -2.88 -4.00 -5.64
C PRO A 255 -2.34 -2.57 -5.67
N LEU A 256 -1.08 -2.39 -5.23
CA LEU A 256 -0.38 -1.10 -5.20
C LEU A 256 -0.23 -0.49 -6.61
N SER A 257 -0.22 -1.30 -7.65
CA SER A 257 -0.18 -0.86 -9.05
C SER A 257 -1.33 0.06 -9.43
N TYR A 258 -2.52 -0.06 -8.78
CA TYR A 258 -3.63 0.88 -9.00
C TYR A 258 -3.29 2.26 -8.47
N TYR A 259 -2.64 2.35 -7.31
CA TYR A 259 -2.15 3.63 -6.78
C TYR A 259 -1.07 4.23 -7.69
N ALA A 260 -0.12 3.43 -8.17
CA ALA A 260 0.91 3.89 -9.09
C ALA A 260 0.31 4.44 -10.40
N LEU A 261 -0.66 3.74 -10.98
CA LEU A 261 -1.39 4.19 -12.18
C LEU A 261 -2.22 5.44 -11.92
N TYR A 262 -2.92 5.50 -10.76
CA TYR A 262 -3.64 6.69 -10.32
C TYR A 262 -2.70 7.90 -10.20
N TYR A 263 -1.54 7.71 -9.59
CA TYR A 263 -0.57 8.80 -9.41
C TYR A 263 -0.03 9.31 -10.75
N MET A 264 0.31 8.41 -11.67
CA MET A 264 0.74 8.79 -13.02
C MET A 264 -0.37 9.51 -13.79
N ASP A 265 -1.60 9.01 -13.77
CA ASP A 265 -2.76 9.60 -14.43
C ASP A 265 -3.10 10.99 -13.89
N THR A 266 -3.05 11.16 -12.59
CA THR A 266 -3.50 12.42 -11.95
C THR A 266 -2.43 13.50 -11.95
N HIS A 267 -1.14 13.13 -11.85
CA HIS A 267 -0.07 14.09 -11.58
C HIS A 267 0.98 14.19 -12.67
N MET A 268 1.23 13.14 -13.44
CA MET A 268 2.36 13.12 -14.37
C MET A 268 1.96 13.39 -15.82
N ILE A 269 0.88 12.79 -16.30
CA ILE A 269 0.55 12.82 -17.75
C ILE A 269 -0.19 14.06 -18.22
N ARG A 270 -0.66 14.90 -17.32
CA ARG A 270 -1.46 16.10 -17.66
C ARG A 270 -0.65 17.30 -18.17
N LYS A 271 0.65 17.28 -17.99
CA LYS A 271 1.56 18.27 -18.55
C LYS A 271 1.79 18.01 -20.04
N HIS A 272 2.10 19.04 -20.82
CA HIS A 272 2.40 18.93 -22.26
C HIS A 272 3.89 19.03 -22.55
N ASN A 273 4.73 18.47 -21.67
CA ASN A 273 6.18 18.46 -21.80
C ASN A 273 6.72 17.07 -22.15
N LEU A 274 8.03 16.99 -22.38
CA LEU A 274 8.72 15.73 -22.72
C LEU A 274 8.59 14.68 -21.60
N GLU A 275 8.64 15.11 -20.34
CA GLU A 275 8.45 14.25 -19.16
C GLU A 275 7.08 13.57 -19.17
N ALA A 276 6.03 14.29 -19.55
CA ALA A 276 4.68 13.73 -19.65
C ALA A 276 4.57 12.69 -20.79
N LYS A 277 5.35 12.83 -21.87
CA LYS A 277 5.43 11.78 -22.91
C LYS A 277 6.07 10.50 -22.37
N GLY A 278 7.16 10.63 -21.61
CA GLY A 278 7.80 9.50 -20.94
C GLY A 278 6.87 8.84 -19.92
N ALA A 279 6.18 9.64 -19.11
CA ALA A 279 5.20 9.16 -18.14
C ALA A 279 4.03 8.40 -18.81
N ARG A 280 3.53 8.87 -19.96
CA ARG A 280 2.49 8.14 -20.73
C ARG A 280 2.98 6.79 -21.24
N LEU A 281 4.24 6.69 -21.66
CA LEU A 281 4.83 5.42 -22.08
C LEU A 281 4.98 4.46 -20.91
N LEU A 282 5.47 4.95 -19.78
CA LEU A 282 5.59 4.18 -18.54
C LEU A 282 4.23 3.70 -18.06
N MET A 283 3.21 4.55 -18.10
CA MET A 283 1.85 4.20 -17.72
C MET A 283 1.26 3.09 -18.61
N LYS A 284 1.51 3.13 -19.93
CA LYS A 284 1.10 2.05 -20.85
C LYS A 284 1.79 0.73 -20.50
N LEU A 285 3.06 0.78 -20.12
CA LEU A 285 3.81 -0.40 -19.68
C LEU A 285 3.22 -0.98 -18.39
N PHE A 286 2.93 -0.14 -17.40
CA PHE A 286 2.31 -0.56 -16.14
C PHE A 286 0.93 -1.18 -16.36
N GLU A 287 0.10 -0.56 -17.22
CA GLU A 287 -1.22 -1.08 -17.57
C GLU A 287 -1.12 -2.45 -18.28
N MET A 288 -0.16 -2.62 -19.17
CA MET A 288 0.07 -3.90 -19.85
C MET A 288 0.45 -5.00 -18.83
N ILE A 289 1.34 -4.71 -17.89
CA ILE A 289 1.76 -5.65 -16.86
C ILE A 289 0.58 -5.96 -15.92
N GLN A 290 -0.20 -4.94 -15.52
CA GLN A 290 -1.38 -5.11 -14.68
C GLN A 290 -2.42 -6.02 -15.35
N LYS A 291 -2.73 -5.79 -16.63
CA LYS A 291 -3.65 -6.65 -17.40
C LYS A 291 -3.17 -8.10 -17.47
N ASP A 292 -1.87 -8.31 -17.61
CA ASP A 292 -1.28 -9.66 -17.64
C ASP A 292 -1.37 -10.34 -16.27
N MET A 293 -1.11 -9.61 -15.20
CA MET A 293 -1.28 -10.08 -13.82
C MET A 293 -2.74 -10.47 -13.53
N ILE A 294 -3.70 -9.61 -13.89
CA ILE A 294 -5.13 -9.87 -13.72
C ILE A 294 -5.55 -11.13 -14.47
N LYS A 295 -5.16 -11.28 -15.75
CA LYS A 295 -5.43 -12.49 -16.53
C LYS A 295 -4.85 -13.76 -15.90
N ALA A 296 -3.69 -13.65 -15.25
CA ALA A 296 -3.10 -14.79 -14.56
C ALA A 296 -3.89 -15.17 -13.30
N LEU A 297 -4.40 -14.19 -12.55
CA LEU A 297 -5.26 -14.39 -11.38
C LEU A 297 -6.61 -15.00 -11.77
N GLU A 298 -7.31 -14.40 -12.73
CA GLU A 298 -8.62 -14.85 -13.22
C GLU A 298 -8.60 -16.30 -13.73
N LYS A 299 -7.51 -16.72 -14.37
CA LYS A 299 -7.34 -18.10 -14.84
C LYS A 299 -7.45 -19.16 -13.73
N TYR A 300 -7.22 -18.80 -12.49
CA TYR A 300 -7.26 -19.67 -11.31
C TYR A 300 -8.33 -19.24 -10.30
N ASP A 301 -9.34 -18.48 -10.76
CA ASP A 301 -10.49 -18.01 -9.97
C ASP A 301 -10.10 -17.15 -8.74
N TYR A 302 -8.97 -16.44 -8.82
CA TYR A 302 -8.61 -15.43 -7.83
C TYR A 302 -9.30 -14.12 -8.17
N PHE A 303 -9.93 -13.50 -7.16
CA PHE A 303 -10.58 -12.21 -7.31
C PHE A 303 -9.56 -11.11 -7.65
N SER A 304 -9.95 -10.23 -8.57
CA SER A 304 -9.24 -8.97 -8.85
C SER A 304 -10.22 -7.92 -9.34
N LEU A 305 -9.93 -6.64 -9.09
CA LEU A 305 -10.63 -5.55 -9.74
C LEU A 305 -10.24 -5.48 -11.23
N PRO A 306 -11.11 -4.91 -12.11
CA PRO A 306 -10.80 -4.80 -13.52
C PRO A 306 -9.59 -3.87 -13.77
N PRO A 307 -8.93 -3.97 -14.94
CA PRO A 307 -7.80 -3.12 -15.28
C PRO A 307 -8.09 -1.63 -15.09
N TYR A 308 -7.07 -0.84 -14.74
CA TYR A 308 -7.20 0.53 -14.25
C TYR A 308 -8.16 1.43 -15.04
N TRP A 309 -8.12 1.44 -16.37
CA TRP A 309 -9.01 2.31 -17.15
C TRP A 309 -10.48 1.88 -17.10
N GLN A 310 -10.74 0.57 -17.08
CA GLN A 310 -12.10 0.06 -16.88
C GLN A 310 -12.58 0.37 -15.47
N PHE A 311 -11.76 0.07 -14.46
CA PHE A 311 -12.00 0.42 -13.06
C PHE A 311 -12.34 1.91 -12.90
N LYS A 312 -11.53 2.81 -13.48
CA LYS A 312 -11.79 4.24 -13.46
C LYS A 312 -13.11 4.59 -14.15
N LYS A 313 -13.40 4.00 -15.32
CA LYS A 313 -14.65 4.22 -16.05
C LYS A 313 -15.87 3.81 -15.22
N GLU A 314 -15.80 2.71 -14.49
CA GLU A 314 -16.88 2.21 -13.64
C GLU A 314 -17.19 3.13 -12.45
N ALA A 315 -16.23 3.88 -11.97
CA ALA A 315 -16.41 4.88 -10.91
C ALA A 315 -16.90 6.26 -11.43
N HIS A 316 -17.05 6.42 -12.75
CA HIS A 316 -17.48 7.68 -13.35
C HIS A 316 -18.90 8.08 -12.88
N GLY A 317 -19.07 9.37 -12.51
CA GLY A 317 -20.33 9.88 -11.97
C GLY A 317 -20.58 9.53 -10.49
N LEU A 318 -19.79 8.63 -9.91
CA LEU A 318 -19.86 8.26 -8.50
C LEU A 318 -18.79 8.98 -7.66
N VAL A 319 -17.60 9.18 -8.23
CA VAL A 319 -16.51 9.93 -7.59
C VAL A 319 -16.12 11.16 -8.43
N ASN A 320 -15.57 12.17 -7.77
CA ASN A 320 -15.11 13.38 -8.45
C ASN A 320 -13.61 13.28 -8.76
N TYR A 321 -13.25 13.10 -10.03
CA TYR A 321 -11.86 12.98 -10.49
C TYR A 321 -11.01 14.26 -10.33
N ASN A 322 -11.59 15.38 -9.91
CA ASN A 322 -10.85 16.58 -9.55
C ASN A 322 -10.27 16.53 -8.13
N VAL A 323 -10.74 15.62 -7.29
CA VAL A 323 -10.14 15.34 -5.97
C VAL A 323 -8.89 14.49 -6.17
N ARG A 324 -7.71 15.13 -6.19
CA ARG A 324 -6.43 14.50 -6.58
C ARG A 324 -5.37 14.52 -5.50
N ASN A 325 -5.68 15.10 -4.36
CA ASN A 325 -4.74 15.23 -3.24
C ASN A 325 -4.56 13.89 -2.54
N GLY A 326 -3.32 13.48 -2.30
CA GLY A 326 -3.02 12.17 -1.71
C GLY A 326 -3.69 11.03 -2.48
N ASP A 327 -4.43 10.16 -1.78
CA ASP A 327 -5.17 9.04 -2.40
C ASP A 327 -6.41 9.50 -3.21
N GLY A 328 -6.86 10.72 -3.03
CA GLY A 328 -7.89 11.41 -3.79
C GLY A 328 -9.14 10.58 -4.10
N TRP A 329 -9.57 10.63 -5.37
CA TRP A 329 -10.74 9.90 -5.84
C TRP A 329 -10.57 8.37 -5.85
N LEU A 330 -9.33 7.88 -5.75
CA LEU A 330 -9.02 6.44 -5.78
C LEU A 330 -9.73 5.69 -4.65
N ILE A 331 -9.79 6.27 -3.45
CA ILE A 331 -10.42 5.65 -2.26
C ILE A 331 -11.88 5.31 -2.53
N GLY A 332 -12.64 6.28 -3.03
CA GLY A 332 -14.05 6.06 -3.37
C GLY A 332 -14.22 5.10 -4.54
N ALA A 333 -13.33 5.17 -5.53
CA ALA A 333 -13.37 4.28 -6.69
C ALA A 333 -13.06 2.82 -6.32
N GLU A 334 -12.16 2.56 -5.38
CA GLU A 334 -11.89 1.21 -4.86
C GLU A 334 -13.15 0.62 -4.20
N ALA A 335 -13.84 1.39 -3.36
CA ALA A 335 -15.09 0.95 -2.75
C ALA A 335 -16.18 0.64 -3.80
N VAL A 336 -16.33 1.49 -4.82
CA VAL A 336 -17.23 1.25 -5.96
C VAL A 336 -16.86 -0.02 -6.70
N GLY A 337 -15.57 -0.19 -6.99
CA GLY A 337 -15.06 -1.38 -7.68
C GLY A 337 -15.41 -2.67 -6.92
N TYR A 338 -15.13 -2.70 -5.63
CA TYR A 338 -15.47 -3.86 -4.79
C TYR A 338 -16.97 -4.20 -4.85
N ILE A 339 -17.83 -3.22 -4.59
CA ILE A 339 -19.28 -3.44 -4.53
C ILE A 339 -19.83 -3.88 -5.91
N LYS A 340 -19.39 -3.27 -7.00
CA LYS A 340 -19.81 -3.66 -8.36
C LYS A 340 -19.39 -5.07 -8.74
N HIS A 341 -18.23 -5.52 -8.26
CA HIS A 341 -17.67 -6.84 -8.55
C HIS A 341 -17.95 -7.89 -7.46
N GLY A 342 -18.98 -7.68 -6.62
CA GLY A 342 -19.50 -8.69 -5.71
C GLY A 342 -18.83 -8.78 -4.35
N VAL A 343 -17.91 -7.86 -4.00
CA VAL A 343 -17.40 -7.69 -2.65
C VAL A 343 -18.21 -6.59 -1.96
N GLU A 344 -19.33 -6.97 -1.37
CA GLU A 344 -20.32 -6.02 -0.85
C GLU A 344 -19.96 -5.43 0.51
N LYS A 345 -19.02 -6.03 1.23
CA LYS A 345 -18.53 -5.52 2.51
C LYS A 345 -17.16 -4.88 2.35
N VAL A 346 -17.08 -3.59 2.63
CA VAL A 346 -15.87 -2.80 2.49
C VAL A 346 -15.51 -2.16 3.82
N PHE A 347 -14.30 -2.42 4.28
CA PHE A 347 -13.73 -1.79 5.46
C PHE A 347 -12.78 -0.67 5.02
N ALA A 348 -13.03 0.54 5.48
CA ALA A 348 -12.22 1.71 5.18
C ALA A 348 -11.38 2.09 6.40
N ALA A 349 -10.10 1.76 6.38
CA ALA A 349 -9.15 2.13 7.42
C ALA A 349 -8.48 3.46 7.06
N GLN A 350 -8.50 4.41 7.97
CA GLN A 350 -8.00 5.75 7.70
C GLN A 350 -7.32 6.37 8.92
N PRO A 351 -6.27 7.19 8.74
CA PRO A 351 -5.73 7.98 9.83
C PRO A 351 -6.73 9.03 10.30
N PHE A 352 -6.86 9.23 11.60
CA PHE A 352 -7.62 10.36 12.14
C PHE A 352 -7.08 11.68 11.57
N GLY A 353 -7.98 12.58 11.22
CA GLY A 353 -7.63 13.88 10.64
C GLY A 353 -7.03 13.84 9.23
N CYS A 354 -7.02 12.69 8.56
CA CYS A 354 -6.66 12.61 7.14
C CYS A 354 -7.73 13.31 6.29
N MET A 355 -7.42 14.50 5.79
CA MET A 355 -8.38 15.32 5.03
C MET A 355 -8.96 14.55 3.83
N VAL A 356 -8.12 13.88 3.07
CA VAL A 356 -8.54 13.16 1.85
C VAL A 356 -9.47 12.01 2.19
N ASN A 357 -9.13 11.18 3.18
CA ASN A 357 -9.96 10.05 3.58
C ASN A 357 -11.28 10.51 4.22
N HIS A 358 -11.29 11.61 4.95
CA HIS A 358 -12.54 12.15 5.50
C HIS A 358 -13.45 12.73 4.41
N CYS A 359 -12.91 13.51 3.45
CA CYS A 359 -13.71 14.17 2.42
C CYS A 359 -14.06 13.24 1.25
N ALA A 360 -13.05 12.59 0.64
CA ALA A 360 -13.24 11.76 -0.55
C ALA A 360 -13.51 10.27 -0.25
N GLY A 361 -13.40 9.88 1.01
CA GLY A 361 -13.76 8.56 1.53
C GLY A 361 -15.03 8.64 2.37
N ARG A 362 -14.88 8.83 3.68
CA ARG A 362 -15.96 8.78 4.68
C ARG A 362 -17.16 9.65 4.33
N GLY A 363 -16.94 10.90 3.89
CA GLY A 363 -18.01 11.80 3.48
C GLY A 363 -18.77 11.35 2.23
N LEU A 364 -18.17 10.48 1.42
CA LEU A 364 -18.76 10.00 0.17
C LEU A 364 -19.45 8.64 0.32
N TYR A 365 -19.02 7.77 1.25
CA TYR A 365 -19.50 6.38 1.37
C TYR A 365 -21.01 6.23 1.47
N PRO A 366 -21.75 7.01 2.28
CA PRO A 366 -23.21 6.91 2.34
C PRO A 366 -23.89 7.20 1.00
N SER A 367 -23.34 8.15 0.24
CA SER A 367 -23.85 8.47 -1.11
C SER A 367 -23.54 7.36 -2.11
N LEU A 368 -22.37 6.70 -1.99
CA LEU A 368 -22.00 5.59 -2.85
C LEU A 368 -22.91 4.38 -2.65
N THR A 369 -23.12 3.94 -1.41
CA THR A 369 -23.98 2.80 -1.12
C THR A 369 -25.42 3.03 -1.55
N ARG A 370 -25.96 4.25 -1.32
CA ARG A 370 -27.30 4.64 -1.80
C ARG A 370 -27.40 4.60 -3.32
N LYS A 371 -26.43 5.16 -4.04
CA LYS A 371 -26.43 5.17 -5.51
C LYS A 371 -26.22 3.80 -6.14
N LEU A 372 -25.50 2.92 -5.45
CA LEU A 372 -25.26 1.54 -5.91
C LEU A 372 -26.42 0.60 -5.53
N GLY A 373 -27.30 0.99 -4.60
CA GLY A 373 -28.42 0.19 -4.12
C GLY A 373 -27.98 -1.08 -3.37
N LYS A 374 -26.69 -1.21 -3.03
CA LYS A 374 -26.14 -2.37 -2.33
C LYS A 374 -24.78 -2.05 -1.70
N GLY A 375 -24.33 -2.99 -0.88
CA GLY A 375 -23.02 -2.95 -0.23
C GLY A 375 -23.02 -2.16 1.07
N SER A 376 -22.05 -2.44 1.90
CA SER A 376 -21.81 -1.79 3.18
C SER A 376 -20.37 -1.32 3.28
N ILE A 377 -20.18 -0.05 3.63
CA ILE A 377 -18.86 0.54 3.83
C ILE A 377 -18.77 1.05 5.26
N VAL A 378 -17.94 0.42 6.07
CA VAL A 378 -17.64 0.86 7.44
C VAL A 378 -16.27 1.52 7.47
N SER A 379 -16.21 2.78 7.90
CA SER A 379 -14.96 3.51 8.08
C SER A 379 -14.57 3.61 9.53
N THR A 380 -13.28 3.46 9.81
CA THR A 380 -12.73 3.57 11.15
C THR A 380 -11.41 4.32 11.12
N ASP A 381 -11.30 5.27 12.06
CA ASP A 381 -10.09 6.05 12.23
C ASP A 381 -9.06 5.28 13.06
N VAL A 382 -7.80 5.36 12.64
CA VAL A 382 -6.63 4.90 13.40
C VAL A 382 -5.88 6.13 13.87
N ASP A 383 -5.54 6.14 15.15
CA ASP A 383 -4.81 7.22 15.80
C ASP A 383 -4.04 6.69 17.02
N ALA A 384 -3.04 7.41 17.46
CA ALA A 384 -2.23 7.05 18.63
C ALA A 384 -3.07 6.93 19.93
N SER A 385 -4.17 7.69 20.04
CA SER A 385 -5.10 7.67 21.18
C SER A 385 -6.33 6.80 20.96
N ALA A 386 -6.53 6.24 19.76
CA ALA A 386 -7.72 5.46 19.45
C ALA A 386 -7.70 4.07 20.11
N SER A 387 -8.87 3.57 20.45
CA SER A 387 -9.03 2.25 21.05
C SER A 387 -9.02 1.14 19.99
N LYS A 388 -8.04 0.23 20.07
CA LYS A 388 -8.01 -0.98 19.25
C LYS A 388 -9.32 -1.80 19.40
N LEU A 389 -9.90 -1.84 20.61
CA LEU A 389 -11.16 -2.54 20.86
C LEU A 389 -12.32 -1.95 20.04
N ASN A 390 -12.44 -0.63 20.00
CA ASN A 390 -13.49 0.04 19.22
C ASN A 390 -13.28 -0.18 17.71
N TYR A 391 -12.03 -0.18 17.26
CA TYR A 391 -11.67 -0.48 15.87
C TYR A 391 -12.12 -1.89 15.47
N TYR A 392 -11.79 -2.89 16.29
CA TYR A 392 -12.16 -4.28 16.02
C TYR A 392 -13.68 -4.52 16.19
N ASN A 393 -14.37 -3.87 17.13
CA ASN A 393 -15.81 -3.97 17.27
C ASN A 393 -16.55 -3.49 16.01
N ARG A 394 -16.11 -2.39 15.39
CA ARG A 394 -16.67 -1.91 14.12
C ARG A 394 -16.44 -2.89 12.98
N LEU A 395 -15.27 -3.52 12.96
CA LEU A 395 -14.94 -4.54 11.97
C LEU A 395 -15.78 -5.81 12.17
N LEU A 396 -15.96 -6.26 13.42
CA LEU A 396 -16.85 -7.37 13.76
C LEU A 396 -18.30 -7.08 13.33
N MET A 397 -18.78 -5.87 13.58
CA MET A 397 -20.09 -5.45 13.12
C MET A 397 -20.23 -5.57 11.60
N LEU A 398 -19.22 -5.13 10.82
CA LEU A 398 -19.23 -5.29 9.37
C LEU A 398 -19.26 -6.76 8.94
N ILE A 399 -18.50 -7.62 9.63
CA ILE A 399 -18.42 -9.06 9.30
C ILE A 399 -19.75 -9.76 9.62
N GLN A 400 -20.37 -9.46 10.77
CA GLN A 400 -21.52 -10.20 11.32
C GLN A 400 -22.87 -9.73 10.76
N VAL A 401 -23.01 -8.45 10.40
CA VAL A 401 -24.30 -7.92 9.93
C VAL A 401 -24.57 -8.40 8.51
N ASP A 402 -25.78 -8.90 8.26
CA ASP A 402 -26.23 -9.27 6.93
C ASP A 402 -26.31 -8.02 6.04
N SER A 403 -25.79 -8.11 4.81
CA SER A 403 -25.79 -6.99 3.86
C SER A 403 -27.21 -6.49 3.55
N SER A 404 -28.23 -7.36 3.63
CA SER A 404 -29.64 -7.02 3.44
C SER A 404 -30.21 -6.12 4.56
N MET A 405 -29.68 -6.19 5.77
CA MET A 405 -30.12 -5.36 6.89
C MET A 405 -29.50 -3.94 6.89
N LEU A 406 -28.47 -3.70 6.09
CA LEU A 406 -27.76 -2.44 6.03
C LEU A 406 -28.26 -1.50 4.92
N CYS A 407 -28.99 -2.02 3.95
CA CYS A 407 -29.78 -1.23 3.02
C CYS A 407 -31.11 -0.92 3.72
N GLY A 408 -31.21 0.25 4.38
CA GLY A 408 -32.47 0.70 4.99
C GLY A 408 -33.61 0.59 3.96
N ASN A 409 -34.74 0.05 4.39
CA ASN A 409 -35.95 -0.06 3.58
C ASN A 409 -36.28 1.32 3.01
N GLU A 410 -36.28 1.44 1.69
CA GLU A 410 -36.70 2.65 0.97
C GLU A 410 -38.14 3.08 1.32
N ASP A 411 -38.92 2.16 1.89
CA ASP A 411 -40.32 2.39 2.28
C ASP A 411 -40.46 3.27 3.54
N GLU A 412 -39.48 3.29 4.46
CA GLU A 412 -39.54 4.12 5.66
C GLU A 412 -39.17 5.60 5.44
N VAL A 413 -38.53 5.94 4.34
CA VAL A 413 -38.13 7.32 4.04
C VAL A 413 -39.25 8.09 3.32
N LYS A 414 -40.11 7.37 2.58
CA LYS A 414 -41.28 7.98 1.87
C LYS A 414 -42.43 8.35 2.79
N GLU A 415 -42.46 7.84 4.02
CA GLU A 415 -43.49 8.22 5.01
C GLU A 415 -43.11 9.43 5.89
N ARG A 416 -41.92 10.01 5.69
CA ARG A 416 -41.43 11.17 6.46
C ARG A 416 -41.22 12.44 5.64
N GLU A 417 -41.56 12.44 4.36
CA GLU A 417 -41.71 13.63 3.49
C GLU A 417 -43.21 13.89 3.25
#